data_c0167c78b8d9d81183c98ac334ae769c
#
_entry.id   c0167c78b8d9d81183c98ac334ae769c
#
_cell.length_a   1.000
_cell.length_b   1.000
_cell.length_c   1.000
_cell.angle_alpha   90.00
_cell.angle_beta   90.00
_cell.angle_gamma   90.00
#
_symmetry.space_group_name_H-M   'P 1'
#
loop_
_entity.id
_entity.type
_entity.pdbx_description
1 polymer ?
#
loop_
_entity_poly.entity_id
_entity_poly.type
_entity_poly.pdbx_seq_one_letter_code
_entity_poly.pdbx_strand_id
1 'polypeptide(L)'
;MQGVPVMTSYRTKRLSVSLAAAAAVTLLFAASVRADDDDSESQIRRGFQIVPQGVHLNLAGKNRALVGLGSYIVNTSGCNDCHTHPEYLPNSNPFLGQPEMINFPQYLSGGRQFGPFTSANLTPDAFGKPAGLTLRDFITTLRTGHNPNDPPDQILQVMPWPVYGKKTDRDLRAMYEYLRALPSLPDNPRPGP
;
A
#
# COMPACT_ATOMS: atom_id res chain seq x y z
N MET A 1 60.14 62.50 -16.17
CA MET A 1 60.27 61.04 -16.14
C MET A 1 59.01 60.54 -15.45
N GLN A 2 58.14 59.92 -16.21
CA GLN A 2 56.80 59.54 -15.77
C GLN A 2 56.79 58.11 -15.26
N GLY A 3 56.27 57.87 -14.03
CA GLY A 3 56.10 56.59 -13.43
C GLY A 3 54.77 55.96 -13.86
N VAL A 4 54.75 54.74 -14.37
CA VAL A 4 53.65 53.98 -14.78
C VAL A 4 52.98 53.26 -13.55
N PRO A 5 51.70 53.31 -13.31
CA PRO A 5 51.08 52.57 -12.21
C PRO A 5 50.89 51.07 -12.57
N VAL A 6 51.26 50.20 -11.63
CA VAL A 6 51.05 48.75 -11.72
C VAL A 6 49.58 48.43 -11.37
N MET A 7 48.84 47.95 -12.33
CA MET A 7 47.50 47.36 -12.10
C MET A 7 47.63 45.97 -11.47
N THR A 8 47.20 45.82 -10.22
CA THR A 8 47.16 44.56 -9.52
C THR A 8 45.79 43.87 -9.83
N SER A 9 45.84 42.71 -10.43
CA SER A 9 44.72 41.88 -10.82
C SER A 9 44.03 41.23 -9.60
N TYR A 10 42.79 41.67 -9.30
CA TYR A 10 41.90 41.03 -8.33
C TYR A 10 40.73 40.35 -9.04
N ARG A 11 40.96 39.29 -9.82
CA ARG A 11 39.86 38.66 -10.56
C ARG A 11 39.84 37.11 -10.62
N THR A 12 40.31 36.38 -9.62
CA THR A 12 40.32 34.92 -9.74
C THR A 12 39.79 34.13 -8.52
N LYS A 13 39.34 34.79 -7.43
CA LYS A 13 38.86 34.02 -6.24
C LYS A 13 37.33 33.85 -6.06
N ARG A 14 36.49 34.49 -6.89
CA ARG A 14 35.03 34.42 -6.71
C ARG A 14 34.32 33.31 -7.51
N LEU A 15 34.94 32.72 -8.52
CA LEU A 15 34.31 31.66 -9.33
C LEU A 15 34.41 30.25 -8.73
N SER A 16 35.39 29.99 -7.89
CA SER A 16 35.63 28.63 -7.36
C SER A 16 34.63 28.22 -6.26
N VAL A 17 34.11 29.18 -5.48
CA VAL A 17 33.21 28.88 -4.37
C VAL A 17 31.79 28.57 -4.87
N SER A 18 31.36 29.20 -5.95
CA SER A 18 29.99 29.01 -6.50
C SER A 18 29.81 27.66 -7.20
N LEU A 19 30.86 27.13 -7.86
CA LEU A 19 30.78 25.80 -8.50
C LEU A 19 30.76 24.65 -7.47
N ALA A 20 31.48 24.77 -6.35
CA ALA A 20 31.51 23.75 -5.32
C ALA A 20 30.18 23.67 -4.57
N ALA A 21 29.52 24.82 -4.31
CA ALA A 21 28.21 24.84 -3.67
C ALA A 21 27.12 24.26 -4.57
N ALA A 22 27.14 24.53 -5.88
CA ALA A 22 26.13 23.97 -6.81
C ALA A 22 26.31 22.45 -6.98
N ALA A 23 27.52 21.92 -6.99
CA ALA A 23 27.79 20.49 -7.06
C ALA A 23 27.37 19.75 -5.78
N ALA A 24 27.52 20.35 -4.60
CA ALA A 24 27.11 19.76 -3.33
C ALA A 24 25.59 19.68 -3.22
N VAL A 25 24.84 20.69 -3.66
CA VAL A 25 23.39 20.70 -3.66
C VAL A 25 22.82 19.64 -4.61
N THR A 26 23.38 19.49 -5.82
CA THR A 26 22.95 18.46 -6.77
C THR A 26 23.24 17.03 -6.29
N LEU A 27 24.34 16.81 -5.58
CA LEU A 27 24.66 15.50 -4.99
C LEU A 27 23.72 15.14 -3.84
N LEU A 28 23.31 16.10 -3.01
CA LEU A 28 22.36 15.89 -1.92
C LEU A 28 20.95 15.55 -2.44
N PHE A 29 20.47 16.22 -3.50
CA PHE A 29 19.20 15.90 -4.15
C PHE A 29 19.23 14.50 -4.81
N ALA A 30 20.31 14.13 -5.48
CA ALA A 30 20.45 12.82 -6.11
C ALA A 30 20.52 11.67 -5.09
N ALA A 31 21.10 11.91 -3.90
CA ALA A 31 21.12 10.92 -2.82
C ALA A 31 19.73 10.70 -2.20
N SER A 32 18.95 11.77 -2.00
CA SER A 32 17.59 11.68 -1.46
C SER A 32 16.65 10.91 -2.39
N VAL A 33 16.70 11.17 -3.69
CA VAL A 33 15.88 10.45 -4.70
C VAL A 33 16.20 8.96 -4.73
N ARG A 34 17.48 8.58 -4.60
CA ARG A 34 17.88 7.16 -4.58
C ARG A 34 17.41 6.42 -3.32
N ALA A 35 17.45 7.08 -2.16
CA ALA A 35 17.00 6.48 -0.91
C ALA A 35 15.48 6.17 -0.95
N ASP A 36 14.66 7.09 -1.45
CA ASP A 36 13.21 6.89 -1.59
C ASP A 36 12.87 5.77 -2.60
N ASP A 37 13.67 5.64 -3.68
CA ASP A 37 13.50 4.56 -4.67
C ASP A 37 13.87 3.19 -4.07
N ASP A 38 14.94 3.09 -3.30
CA ASP A 38 15.39 1.86 -2.63
C ASP A 38 14.37 1.36 -1.60
N ASP A 39 13.80 2.25 -0.79
CA ASP A 39 12.79 1.88 0.20
C ASP A 39 11.49 1.41 -0.47
N SER A 40 11.05 2.12 -1.50
CA SER A 40 9.87 1.74 -2.28
C SER A 40 10.06 0.38 -2.97
N GLU A 41 11.24 0.11 -3.55
CA GLU A 41 11.54 -1.18 -4.19
C GLU A 41 11.64 -2.31 -3.17
N SER A 42 12.18 -2.03 -1.96
CA SER A 42 12.23 -3.00 -0.87
C SER A 42 10.84 -3.43 -0.41
N GLN A 43 9.89 -2.49 -0.27
CA GLN A 43 8.49 -2.76 0.07
C GLN A 43 7.77 -3.56 -1.02
N ILE A 44 7.98 -3.21 -2.30
CA ILE A 44 7.42 -3.96 -3.44
C ILE A 44 7.89 -5.42 -3.42
N ARG A 45 9.19 -5.64 -3.25
CA ARG A 45 9.79 -6.97 -3.16
C ARG A 45 9.27 -7.76 -1.97
N ARG A 46 9.25 -7.12 -0.79
CA ARG A 46 8.73 -7.71 0.44
C ARG A 46 7.25 -8.07 0.29
N GLY A 47 6.46 -7.23 -0.36
CA GLY A 47 5.04 -7.48 -0.62
C GLY A 47 4.79 -8.80 -1.34
N PHE A 48 5.58 -9.13 -2.37
CA PHE A 48 5.45 -10.43 -3.04
C PHE A 48 5.88 -11.61 -2.17
N GLN A 49 6.84 -11.41 -1.25
CA GLN A 49 7.32 -12.47 -0.35
C GLN A 49 6.32 -12.82 0.76
N ILE A 50 5.47 -11.86 1.15
CA ILE A 50 4.49 -12.02 2.23
C ILE A 50 3.07 -12.30 1.74
N VAL A 51 2.88 -12.51 0.44
CA VAL A 51 1.61 -13.06 -0.06
C VAL A 51 1.38 -14.40 0.64
N PRO A 52 0.22 -14.64 1.28
CA PRO A 52 -0.02 -15.89 1.98
C PRO A 52 0.18 -17.10 1.09
N GLN A 53 0.83 -18.13 1.64
CA GLN A 53 1.09 -19.38 0.91
C GLN A 53 -0.23 -19.99 0.43
N GLY A 54 -0.32 -20.31 -0.86
CA GLY A 54 -1.53 -20.84 -1.50
C GLY A 54 -2.37 -19.76 -2.20
N VAL A 55 -2.09 -18.48 -2.00
CA VAL A 55 -2.72 -17.39 -2.75
C VAL A 55 -1.97 -17.15 -4.07
N HIS A 56 -2.67 -17.29 -5.19
CA HIS A 56 -2.11 -17.10 -6.52
C HIS A 56 -2.58 -15.78 -7.14
N LEU A 57 -1.62 -14.87 -7.40
CA LEU A 57 -1.93 -13.56 -7.98
C LEU A 57 -2.02 -13.64 -9.51
N ASN A 58 -3.08 -13.08 -10.08
CA ASN A 58 -3.17 -12.83 -11.50
C ASN A 58 -2.53 -11.48 -11.85
N LEU A 59 -1.33 -11.51 -12.42
CA LEU A 59 -0.56 -10.32 -12.77
C LEU A 59 -0.75 -9.86 -14.22
N ALA A 60 -1.55 -10.59 -15.01
CA ALA A 60 -1.79 -10.23 -16.41
C ALA A 60 -2.42 -8.83 -16.53
N GLY A 61 -1.80 -7.95 -17.30
CA GLY A 61 -2.28 -6.59 -17.55
C GLY A 61 -2.27 -5.66 -16.31
N LYS A 62 -1.56 -6.03 -15.22
CA LYS A 62 -1.47 -5.24 -13.99
C LYS A 62 -0.09 -4.63 -13.79
N ASN A 63 -0.03 -3.49 -13.12
CA ASN A 63 1.23 -2.89 -12.71
C ASN A 63 1.83 -3.66 -11.54
N ARG A 64 2.89 -4.46 -11.81
CA ARG A 64 3.54 -5.30 -10.81
C ARG A 64 4.06 -4.52 -9.60
N ALA A 65 4.59 -3.31 -9.81
CA ALA A 65 5.07 -2.50 -8.70
C ALA A 65 3.93 -2.09 -7.76
N LEU A 66 2.78 -1.67 -8.30
CA LEU A 66 1.61 -1.36 -7.49
C LEU A 66 1.05 -2.62 -6.81
N VAL A 67 1.02 -3.78 -7.47
CA VAL A 67 0.57 -5.03 -6.85
C VAL A 67 1.48 -5.42 -5.69
N GLY A 68 2.81 -5.35 -5.86
CA GLY A 68 3.76 -5.66 -4.79
C GLY A 68 3.65 -4.70 -3.61
N LEU A 69 3.61 -3.38 -3.86
CA LEU A 69 3.39 -2.38 -2.81
C LEU A 69 2.04 -2.59 -2.12
N GLY A 70 0.98 -2.85 -2.87
CA GLY A 70 -0.36 -3.11 -2.34
C GLY A 70 -0.40 -4.34 -1.45
N SER A 71 0.26 -5.43 -1.86
CA SER A 71 0.44 -6.62 -1.02
C SER A 71 1.15 -6.29 0.29
N TYR A 72 2.26 -5.53 0.22
CA TYR A 72 2.95 -5.08 1.42
C TYR A 72 2.00 -4.34 2.37
N ILE A 73 1.27 -3.35 1.86
CA ILE A 73 0.35 -2.55 2.69
C ILE A 73 -0.78 -3.39 3.25
N VAL A 74 -1.46 -4.20 2.45
CA VAL A 74 -2.62 -5.00 2.88
C VAL A 74 -2.22 -6.03 3.93
N ASN A 75 -1.10 -6.74 3.73
CA ASN A 75 -0.64 -7.79 4.64
C ASN A 75 0.06 -7.26 5.90
N THR A 76 0.44 -5.98 5.95
CA THR A 76 1.05 -5.36 7.14
C THR A 76 0.14 -4.38 7.88
N SER A 77 -1.07 -4.13 7.36
CA SER A 77 -2.02 -3.17 7.96
C SER A 77 -3.24 -3.85 8.60
N GLY A 78 -3.20 -5.16 8.84
CA GLY A 78 -4.28 -5.88 9.55
C GLY A 78 -5.58 -6.07 8.74
N CYS A 79 -5.56 -5.95 7.41
CA CYS A 79 -6.77 -6.19 6.59
C CYS A 79 -7.23 -7.64 6.74
N ASN A 80 -6.28 -8.57 6.79
CA ASN A 80 -6.54 -10.00 6.96
C ASN A 80 -7.25 -10.34 8.27
N ASP A 81 -6.90 -9.65 9.37
CA ASP A 81 -7.44 -9.93 10.70
C ASP A 81 -8.97 -9.81 10.75
N CYS A 82 -9.53 -8.92 9.93
CA CYS A 82 -10.97 -8.72 9.84
C CYS A 82 -11.60 -9.38 8.62
N HIS A 83 -10.91 -9.39 7.47
CA HIS A 83 -11.50 -9.80 6.20
C HIS A 83 -11.19 -11.25 5.79
N THR A 84 -10.52 -12.04 6.64
CA THR A 84 -10.38 -13.50 6.48
C THR A 84 -10.97 -14.20 7.69
N HIS A 85 -11.95 -15.08 7.50
CA HIS A 85 -12.57 -15.78 8.62
C HIS A 85 -12.77 -17.28 8.34
N PRO A 86 -12.41 -18.20 9.28
CA PRO A 86 -11.44 -17.95 10.35
C PRO A 86 -10.10 -17.51 9.77
N GLU A 87 -9.34 -16.71 10.53
CA GLU A 87 -8.11 -16.07 10.02
C GLU A 87 -6.99 -17.07 9.66
N TYR A 88 -6.86 -18.12 10.46
CA TYR A 88 -5.84 -19.15 10.29
C TYR A 88 -6.43 -20.50 9.93
N LEU A 89 -5.64 -21.35 9.27
CA LEU A 89 -5.97 -22.74 9.09
C LEU A 89 -5.98 -23.48 10.44
N PRO A 90 -6.66 -24.63 10.56
CA PRO A 90 -6.63 -25.45 11.77
C PRO A 90 -5.21 -25.74 12.25
N ASN A 91 -4.95 -25.57 13.54
CA ASN A 91 -3.63 -25.77 14.18
C ASN A 91 -2.51 -24.86 13.64
N SER A 92 -2.86 -23.64 13.20
CA SER A 92 -1.90 -22.72 12.56
C SER A 92 -2.00 -21.29 13.10
N ASN A 93 -2.53 -21.13 14.30
CA ASN A 93 -2.69 -19.82 14.93
C ASN A 93 -1.43 -19.44 15.75
N PRO A 94 -0.65 -18.41 15.34
CA PRO A 94 0.57 -18.02 16.04
C PRO A 94 0.32 -17.49 17.46
N PHE A 95 -0.87 -16.94 17.76
CA PHE A 95 -1.25 -16.52 19.11
C PHE A 95 -1.42 -17.71 20.07
N LEU A 96 -1.50 -18.93 19.54
CA LEU A 96 -1.49 -20.16 20.31
C LEU A 96 -0.13 -20.89 20.28
N GLY A 97 0.93 -20.21 19.81
CA GLY A 97 2.27 -20.78 19.69
C GLY A 97 2.43 -21.76 18.52
N GLN A 98 1.50 -21.76 17.57
CA GLN A 98 1.53 -22.64 16.39
C GLN A 98 2.22 -21.93 15.21
N PRO A 99 2.71 -22.66 14.19
CA PRO A 99 3.19 -22.03 12.96
C PRO A 99 2.09 -21.22 12.28
N GLU A 100 2.41 -20.00 11.84
CA GLU A 100 1.44 -19.14 11.15
C GLU A 100 1.12 -19.70 9.76
N MET A 101 -0.16 -20.01 9.53
CA MET A 101 -0.68 -20.31 8.19
C MET A 101 -2.05 -19.66 8.03
N ILE A 102 -2.08 -18.60 7.22
CA ILE A 102 -3.32 -17.89 6.89
C ILE A 102 -4.29 -18.84 6.18
N ASN A 103 -5.58 -18.70 6.47
CA ASN A 103 -6.66 -19.41 5.79
C ASN A 103 -6.79 -18.95 4.33
N PHE A 104 -5.84 -19.35 3.48
CA PHE A 104 -5.77 -18.91 2.09
C PHE A 104 -7.02 -19.26 1.25
N PRO A 105 -7.79 -20.33 1.49
CA PRO A 105 -9.04 -20.59 0.77
C PRO A 105 -10.11 -19.51 0.98
N GLN A 106 -10.05 -18.78 2.11
CA GLN A 106 -10.97 -17.70 2.46
C GLN A 106 -10.25 -16.34 2.58
N TYR A 107 -9.05 -16.23 2.01
CA TYR A 107 -8.24 -15.04 2.13
C TYR A 107 -8.95 -13.79 1.59
N LEU A 108 -9.23 -12.86 2.48
CA LEU A 108 -9.93 -11.60 2.22
C LEU A 108 -11.38 -11.75 1.67
N SER A 109 -12.02 -12.93 1.83
CA SER A 109 -13.42 -13.15 1.43
C SER A 109 -14.44 -12.68 2.47
N GLY A 110 -13.99 -12.00 3.54
CA GLY A 110 -14.87 -11.47 4.59
C GLY A 110 -15.40 -12.51 5.57
N GLY A 111 -16.54 -12.23 6.18
CA GLY A 111 -17.30 -13.16 7.00
C GLY A 111 -17.07 -13.05 8.50
N ARG A 112 -16.11 -12.25 9.00
CA ARG A 112 -15.97 -12.03 10.44
C ARG A 112 -17.06 -11.11 10.97
N GLN A 113 -17.71 -11.53 12.05
CA GLN A 113 -18.81 -10.78 12.68
C GLN A 113 -18.28 -9.90 13.84
N PHE A 114 -18.82 -8.68 13.90
CA PHE A 114 -18.57 -7.69 14.93
C PHE A 114 -19.93 -7.13 15.38
N GLY A 115 -20.61 -7.83 16.27
CA GLY A 115 -21.99 -7.51 16.61
C GLY A 115 -22.92 -7.65 15.40
N PRO A 116 -23.64 -6.59 14.99
CA PRO A 116 -24.52 -6.63 13.83
C PRO A 116 -23.79 -6.53 12.48
N PHE A 117 -22.47 -6.24 12.48
CA PHE A 117 -21.71 -6.01 11.27
C PHE A 117 -20.91 -7.25 10.87
N THR A 118 -20.89 -7.55 9.57
CA THR A 118 -20.06 -8.60 8.99
C THR A 118 -19.03 -7.96 8.06
N SER A 119 -17.77 -8.39 8.16
CA SER A 119 -16.71 -7.89 7.29
C SER A 119 -16.98 -8.26 5.83
N ALA A 120 -16.78 -7.29 4.94
CA ALA A 120 -17.02 -7.46 3.51
C ALA A 120 -15.97 -8.36 2.85
N ASN A 121 -16.36 -9.01 1.77
CA ASN A 121 -15.46 -9.65 0.82
C ASN A 121 -14.68 -8.59 0.04
N LEU A 122 -13.36 -8.61 0.12
CA LEU A 122 -12.47 -7.67 -0.58
C LEU A 122 -11.92 -8.23 -1.90
N THR A 123 -12.20 -9.49 -2.21
CA THR A 123 -11.74 -10.08 -3.47
C THR A 123 -12.50 -9.48 -4.67
N PRO A 124 -11.96 -9.56 -5.88
CA PRO A 124 -12.63 -8.97 -7.05
C PRO A 124 -13.95 -9.69 -7.38
N ASP A 125 -14.95 -8.91 -7.75
CA ASP A 125 -16.19 -9.41 -8.34
C ASP A 125 -16.01 -9.96 -9.76
N ALA A 126 -17.08 -10.37 -10.42
CA ALA A 126 -17.06 -10.86 -11.80
C ALA A 126 -16.55 -9.82 -12.83
N PHE A 127 -16.54 -8.54 -12.47
CA PHE A 127 -16.03 -7.43 -13.28
C PHE A 127 -14.61 -7.02 -12.88
N GLY A 128 -13.97 -7.74 -11.98
CA GLY A 128 -12.64 -7.47 -11.47
C GLY A 128 -12.56 -6.28 -10.51
N LYS A 129 -13.66 -5.94 -9.83
CA LYS A 129 -13.73 -4.84 -8.86
C LYS A 129 -13.62 -5.38 -7.43
N PRO A 130 -12.56 -5.06 -6.67
CA PRO A 130 -12.44 -5.39 -5.26
C PRO A 130 -13.62 -4.86 -4.45
N ALA A 131 -14.23 -5.71 -3.63
CA ALA A 131 -15.45 -5.38 -2.87
C ALA A 131 -16.60 -4.82 -3.74
N GLY A 132 -16.63 -5.11 -5.04
CA GLY A 132 -17.58 -4.52 -5.99
C GLY A 132 -17.37 -3.03 -6.29
N LEU A 133 -16.29 -2.42 -5.79
CA LEU A 133 -16.04 -0.98 -5.89
C LEU A 133 -15.13 -0.62 -7.08
N THR A 134 -15.40 0.53 -7.71
CA THR A 134 -14.41 1.15 -8.60
C THR A 134 -13.23 1.69 -7.78
N LEU A 135 -12.09 1.98 -8.43
CA LEU A 135 -10.95 2.62 -7.73
C LEU A 135 -11.36 3.92 -7.04
N ARG A 136 -12.20 4.73 -7.67
CA ARG A 136 -12.70 5.98 -7.08
C ARG A 136 -13.52 5.70 -5.83
N ASP A 137 -14.47 4.78 -5.91
CA ASP A 137 -15.35 4.44 -4.79
C ASP A 137 -14.57 3.81 -3.63
N PHE A 138 -13.60 2.96 -3.94
CA PHE A 138 -12.69 2.38 -2.94
C PHE A 138 -11.92 3.46 -2.19
N ILE A 139 -11.30 4.41 -2.90
CA ILE A 139 -10.58 5.54 -2.28
C ILE A 139 -11.56 6.41 -1.47
N THR A 140 -12.74 6.73 -2.01
CA THR A 140 -13.74 7.53 -1.30
C THR A 140 -14.20 6.83 -0.03
N THR A 141 -14.49 5.53 -0.09
CA THR A 141 -14.90 4.74 1.08
C THR A 141 -13.83 4.77 2.18
N LEU A 142 -12.55 4.59 1.83
CA LEU A 142 -11.46 4.65 2.80
C LEU A 142 -11.19 6.07 3.33
N ARG A 143 -11.55 7.11 2.60
CA ARG A 143 -11.39 8.50 3.03
C ARG A 143 -12.52 8.99 3.93
N THR A 144 -13.74 8.54 3.68
CA THR A 144 -14.96 9.11 4.25
C THR A 144 -15.76 8.14 5.11
N GLY A 145 -15.51 6.83 5.00
CA GLY A 145 -16.31 5.80 5.64
C GLY A 145 -17.65 5.54 4.96
N HIS A 146 -18.00 6.25 3.88
CA HIS A 146 -19.21 6.02 3.11
C HIS A 146 -18.93 5.05 1.97
N ASN A 147 -19.61 3.89 2.02
CA ASN A 147 -19.57 2.92 0.93
C ASN A 147 -20.80 3.16 0.03
N PRO A 148 -20.64 3.34 -1.29
CA PRO A 148 -21.78 3.61 -2.18
C PRO A 148 -22.77 2.46 -2.31
N ASN A 149 -22.41 1.26 -1.85
CA ASN A 149 -23.32 0.09 -1.81
C ASN A 149 -24.16 0.04 -0.53
N ASP A 150 -23.88 0.89 0.47
CA ASP A 150 -24.62 1.01 1.72
C ASP A 150 -25.64 2.17 1.64
N PRO A 151 -26.62 2.24 2.55
CA PRO A 151 -27.51 3.40 2.66
C PRO A 151 -26.72 4.72 2.76
N PRO A 152 -27.21 5.82 2.15
CA PRO A 152 -26.45 7.08 2.04
C PRO A 152 -26.04 7.73 3.37
N ASP A 153 -26.78 7.46 4.43
CA ASP A 153 -26.57 7.94 5.80
C ASP A 153 -25.72 7.00 6.66
N GLN A 154 -25.38 5.83 6.13
CA GLN A 154 -24.57 4.85 6.83
C GLN A 154 -23.07 5.15 6.69
N ILE A 155 -22.36 5.11 7.82
CA ILE A 155 -20.91 5.19 7.91
C ILE A 155 -20.37 3.87 8.45
N LEU A 156 -19.27 3.37 7.90
CA LEU A 156 -18.59 2.18 8.40
C LEU A 156 -18.22 2.34 9.87
N GLN A 157 -18.70 1.42 10.72
CA GLN A 157 -18.57 1.53 12.18
C GLN A 157 -17.34 0.80 12.74
N VAL A 158 -16.98 -0.34 12.19
CA VAL A 158 -15.93 -1.22 12.73
C VAL A 158 -14.62 -1.02 12.01
N MET A 159 -14.67 -0.90 10.69
CA MET A 159 -13.47 -0.70 9.88
C MET A 159 -12.79 0.64 10.25
N PRO A 160 -11.47 0.65 10.57
CA PRO A 160 -10.76 1.86 10.98
C PRO A 160 -10.41 2.75 9.77
N TRP A 161 -11.40 3.08 8.95
CA TRP A 161 -11.25 3.92 7.76
C TRP A 161 -10.57 5.28 8.03
N PRO A 162 -10.73 5.95 9.20
CA PRO A 162 -10.03 7.21 9.46
C PRO A 162 -8.50 7.04 9.51
N VAL A 163 -8.01 5.84 9.81
CA VAL A 163 -6.57 5.51 9.78
C VAL A 163 -6.12 5.24 8.35
N TYR A 164 -6.85 4.39 7.64
CA TYR A 164 -6.51 4.03 6.24
C TYR A 164 -6.65 5.21 5.30
N GLY A 165 -7.63 6.08 5.51
CA GLY A 165 -7.83 7.29 4.75
C GLY A 165 -6.67 8.31 4.80
N LYS A 166 -5.73 8.17 5.75
CA LYS A 166 -4.51 8.98 5.82
C LYS A 166 -3.40 8.52 4.89
N LYS A 167 -3.52 7.33 4.28
CA LYS A 167 -2.56 6.82 3.30
C LYS A 167 -2.54 7.72 2.06
N THR A 168 -1.42 7.74 1.34
CA THR A 168 -1.32 8.48 0.08
C THR A 168 -2.25 7.88 -1.00
N ASP A 169 -2.57 8.66 -2.03
CA ASP A 169 -3.34 8.13 -3.18
C ASP A 169 -2.59 6.99 -3.90
N ARG A 170 -1.26 7.04 -3.91
CA ARG A 170 -0.42 5.94 -4.42
C ARG A 170 -0.64 4.66 -3.61
N ASP A 171 -0.66 4.76 -2.28
CA ASP A 171 -0.86 3.59 -1.41
C ASP A 171 -2.25 3.00 -1.56
N LEU A 172 -3.29 3.84 -1.56
CA LEU A 172 -4.67 3.40 -1.75
C LEU A 172 -4.87 2.75 -3.14
N ARG A 173 -4.25 3.32 -4.18
CA ARG A 173 -4.23 2.71 -5.50
C ARG A 173 -3.48 1.38 -5.50
N ALA A 174 -2.35 1.28 -4.80
CA ALA A 174 -1.59 0.05 -4.70
C ALA A 174 -2.39 -1.06 -3.99
N MET A 175 -3.06 -0.74 -2.88
CA MET A 175 -3.98 -1.66 -2.20
C MET A 175 -5.06 -2.18 -3.18
N TYR A 176 -5.70 -1.28 -3.91
CA TYR A 176 -6.71 -1.64 -4.90
C TYR A 176 -6.15 -2.57 -6.00
N GLU A 177 -4.97 -2.28 -6.54
CA GLU A 177 -4.33 -3.12 -7.57
C GLU A 177 -3.93 -4.51 -7.06
N TYR A 178 -3.51 -4.62 -5.80
CA TYR A 178 -3.28 -5.91 -5.16
C TYR A 178 -4.58 -6.71 -5.01
N LEU A 179 -5.62 -6.09 -4.47
CA LEU A 179 -6.93 -6.75 -4.32
C LEU A 179 -7.48 -7.21 -5.67
N ARG A 180 -7.31 -6.43 -6.74
CA ARG A 180 -7.66 -6.83 -8.11
C ARG A 180 -6.84 -8.00 -8.65
N ALA A 181 -5.67 -8.24 -8.09
CA ALA A 181 -4.81 -9.35 -8.51
C ALA A 181 -5.15 -10.67 -7.81
N LEU A 182 -5.96 -10.65 -6.76
CA LEU A 182 -6.44 -11.83 -6.08
C LEU A 182 -7.39 -12.65 -6.93
N PRO A 183 -7.53 -13.97 -6.67
CA PRO A 183 -8.64 -14.74 -7.23
C PRO A 183 -9.98 -14.20 -6.72
N SER A 184 -11.00 -14.21 -7.57
CA SER A 184 -12.38 -13.94 -7.14
C SER A 184 -12.86 -15.10 -6.26
N LEU A 185 -13.30 -14.78 -5.05
CA LEU A 185 -13.87 -15.76 -4.12
C LEU A 185 -15.33 -15.40 -3.85
N PRO A 186 -16.21 -16.40 -3.62
CA PRO A 186 -17.54 -16.12 -3.08
C PRO A 186 -17.41 -15.53 -1.67
N ASP A 187 -18.48 -14.90 -1.20
CA ASP A 187 -18.59 -14.51 0.19
C ASP A 187 -18.34 -15.71 1.10
N ASN A 188 -17.72 -15.47 2.24
CA ASN A 188 -17.41 -16.55 3.18
C ASN A 188 -18.69 -17.30 3.58
N PRO A 189 -18.79 -18.61 3.31
CA PRO A 189 -20.01 -19.38 3.56
C PRO A 189 -20.28 -19.66 5.05
N ARG A 190 -19.35 -19.34 5.92
CA ARG A 190 -19.41 -19.56 7.36
C ARG A 190 -19.04 -18.29 8.13
N PRO A 191 -19.88 -17.23 8.04
CA PRO A 191 -19.64 -16.05 8.83
C PRO A 191 -19.75 -16.37 10.33
N GLY A 192 -18.91 -15.73 11.15
CA GLY A 192 -18.91 -15.96 12.59
C GLY A 192 -18.03 -14.96 13.34
N PRO A 193 -18.07 -14.96 14.66
CA PRO A 193 -17.28 -14.11 15.54
C PRO A 193 -15.78 -14.43 15.51
#